data_766f0bf1893e3b5d20c83c318aed89c5
#
_entry.id   766f0bf1893e3b5d20c83c318aed89c5
#
_cell.length_a   1.000
_cell.length_b   1.000
_cell.length_c   1.000
_cell.angle_alpha   90.00
_cell.angle_beta   90.00
_cell.angle_gamma   90.00
#
_symmetry.space_group_name_H-M   'P 1'
#
loop_
_entity.id
_entity.type
_entity.pdbx_description
1 polymer ?
#
loop_
_entity_poly.entity_id
_entity_poly.type
_entity_poly.pdbx_seq_one_letter_code
_entity_poly.pdbx_strand_id
1 'polypeptide(L)'
;MFLISILKKAFGFGVMPKLASLVNLLLLPLITPFLTPFDYGIWGVITSYSGLFITIAPLGLNLFLTNSYYEYSNHWRVLWGRVICYFYLSGILLSIVYICVIMGMLSEVCIQKRFLIAMISCVPLLLFGNTVIAQHLYPLKGTPKPLVYRTLLGSICGMTVSFVSIYFFKAGYWGFLFGVAVTAIVSFTLFCPLLFKKEGIKPIIDRKWKKLVDMLKLSWPLIPHALGFVLLSSSSRIIMNLYQVSLEDIGLFSNGYMMGDYITIITTSLVVALVPQLQKTYRDKRFSDYRSLYYFCQFTTLTAVFTVAIWMPDIYRVVIRNESFQSCSAIASIICFANVLLPFYNFTSNVAFIKKDSKQLLWLIFMPGAVNIFLSIILIPILGYVSVVYSTLVSYWTIAIIPFFVPYFHKNTKVWMGKLNRIIVILLLSLIHISEPTRPRLIS
;
A
#
# COMPACT_ATOMS: atom_id res chain seq x y z
N MET A 1 20.76 -24.23 12.09
CA MET A 1 20.58 -23.06 13.01
C MET A 1 20.51 -21.72 12.32
N PHE A 2 21.39 -21.37 11.40
CA PHE A 2 21.41 -20.08 10.67
C PHE A 2 20.13 -19.82 9.87
N LEU A 3 19.64 -20.79 9.10
CA LEU A 3 18.41 -20.66 8.29
C LEU A 3 17.15 -20.43 9.16
N ILE A 4 17.06 -21.14 10.28
CA ILE A 4 15.94 -20.99 11.24
C ILE A 4 15.95 -19.60 11.90
N SER A 5 17.14 -19.05 12.19
CA SER A 5 17.27 -17.68 12.71
C SER A 5 16.84 -16.63 11.69
N ILE A 6 17.20 -16.81 10.41
CA ILE A 6 16.77 -15.94 9.31
C ILE A 6 15.26 -16.03 9.11
N LEU A 7 14.70 -17.24 9.09
CA LEU A 7 13.25 -17.46 8.96
C LEU A 7 12.48 -16.85 10.14
N LYS A 8 12.97 -16.98 11.39
CA LYS A 8 12.35 -16.33 12.56
C LYS A 8 12.37 -14.81 12.47
N LYS A 9 13.48 -14.20 12.01
CA LYS A 9 13.57 -12.76 11.80
C LYS A 9 12.69 -12.29 10.65
N ALA A 10 12.71 -13.02 9.53
CA ALA A 10 11.86 -12.73 8.36
C ALA A 10 10.37 -12.87 8.71
N PHE A 11 9.98 -13.86 9.49
CA PHE A 11 8.63 -14.01 10.01
C PHE A 11 8.25 -12.84 10.93
N GLY A 12 9.13 -12.42 11.82
CA GLY A 12 8.88 -11.32 12.75
C GLY A 12 8.75 -9.95 12.08
N PHE A 13 9.49 -9.67 11.02
CA PHE A 13 9.44 -8.38 10.31
C PHE A 13 8.57 -8.40 9.06
N GLY A 14 8.40 -9.56 8.42
CA GLY A 14 7.64 -9.70 7.17
C GLY A 14 6.18 -10.09 7.39
N VAL A 15 5.94 -11.16 8.15
CA VAL A 15 4.58 -11.71 8.31
C VAL A 15 3.81 -11.03 9.43
N MET A 16 4.44 -10.73 10.57
CA MET A 16 3.77 -10.14 11.72
C MET A 16 3.03 -8.81 11.43
N PRO A 17 3.59 -7.84 10.66
CA PRO A 17 2.85 -6.64 10.29
C PRO A 17 1.63 -6.92 9.40
N LYS A 18 1.64 -8.03 8.67
CA LYS A 18 0.54 -8.46 7.79
C LYS A 18 -0.58 -9.22 8.52
N LEU A 19 -0.37 -9.62 9.78
CA LEU A 19 -1.42 -10.26 10.58
C LEU A 19 -2.66 -9.38 10.71
N ALA A 20 -2.49 -8.06 10.84
CA ALA A 20 -3.61 -7.13 10.85
C ALA A 20 -4.45 -7.20 9.56
N SER A 21 -3.80 -7.30 8.40
CA SER A 21 -4.50 -7.46 7.11
C SER A 21 -5.21 -8.80 7.00
N LEU A 22 -4.62 -9.88 7.55
CA LEU A 22 -5.29 -11.19 7.60
C LEU A 22 -6.50 -11.18 8.52
N VAL A 23 -6.42 -10.52 9.68
CA VAL A 23 -7.59 -10.37 10.57
C VAL A 23 -8.68 -9.55 9.89
N ASN A 24 -8.34 -8.48 9.17
CA ASN A 24 -9.31 -7.75 8.36
C ASN A 24 -10.02 -8.66 7.33
N LEU A 25 -9.27 -9.49 6.63
CA LEU A 25 -9.85 -10.45 5.67
C LEU A 25 -10.84 -11.41 6.34
N LEU A 26 -10.52 -11.90 7.55
CA LEU A 26 -11.40 -12.77 8.31
C LEU A 26 -12.67 -12.06 8.85
N LEU A 27 -12.64 -10.75 9.01
CA LEU A 27 -13.81 -9.97 9.43
C LEU A 27 -14.77 -9.64 8.28
N LEU A 28 -14.30 -9.69 7.02
CA LEU A 28 -15.12 -9.34 5.87
C LEU A 28 -16.46 -10.11 5.81
N PRO A 29 -16.50 -11.45 5.99
CA PRO A 29 -17.77 -12.20 5.94
C PRO A 29 -18.78 -11.75 6.98
N LEU A 30 -18.31 -11.17 8.08
CA LEU A 30 -19.13 -10.73 9.19
C LEU A 30 -19.68 -9.31 9.00
N ILE A 31 -18.98 -8.45 8.29
CA ILE A 31 -19.33 -7.03 8.14
C ILE A 31 -19.96 -6.70 6.78
N THR A 32 -19.50 -7.35 5.69
CA THR A 32 -19.94 -7.01 4.33
C THR A 32 -21.45 -7.19 4.08
N PRO A 33 -22.18 -8.13 4.72
CA PRO A 33 -23.62 -8.20 4.57
C PRO A 33 -24.39 -6.93 5.03
N PHE A 34 -23.76 -6.11 5.86
CA PHE A 34 -24.34 -4.87 6.42
C PHE A 34 -23.84 -3.59 5.72
N LEU A 35 -23.05 -3.73 4.66
CA LEU A 35 -22.45 -2.63 3.93
C LEU A 35 -23.02 -2.54 2.52
N THR A 36 -23.16 -1.31 2.03
CA THR A 36 -23.61 -1.01 0.66
C THR A 36 -22.44 -0.63 -0.23
N PRO A 37 -22.61 -0.63 -1.57
CA PRO A 37 -21.63 -0.05 -2.48
C PRO A 37 -21.31 1.40 -2.15
N PHE A 38 -22.28 2.20 -1.74
CA PHE A 38 -22.10 3.57 -1.30
C PHE A 38 -21.13 3.68 -0.10
N ASP A 39 -21.24 2.78 0.89
CA ASP A 39 -20.32 2.74 2.03
C ASP A 39 -18.88 2.48 1.60
N TYR A 40 -18.68 1.54 0.69
CA TYR A 40 -17.37 1.27 0.11
C TYR A 40 -16.86 2.40 -0.78
N GLY A 41 -17.77 3.17 -1.40
CA GLY A 41 -17.44 4.36 -2.18
C GLY A 41 -16.84 5.46 -1.32
N ILE A 42 -17.53 5.83 -0.25
CA ILE A 42 -17.01 6.81 0.74
C ILE A 42 -15.67 6.33 1.30
N TRP A 43 -15.59 5.07 1.70
CA TRP A 43 -14.37 4.48 2.21
C TRP A 43 -13.23 4.49 1.19
N GLY A 44 -13.51 4.16 -0.08
CA GLY A 44 -12.56 4.17 -1.19
C GLY A 44 -12.00 5.56 -1.49
N VAL A 45 -12.85 6.57 -1.52
CA VAL A 45 -12.44 7.98 -1.68
C VAL A 45 -11.55 8.40 -0.52
N ILE A 46 -12.01 8.20 0.71
CA ILE A 46 -11.27 8.60 1.92
C ILE A 46 -9.91 7.92 1.98
N THR A 47 -9.83 6.61 1.76
CA THR A 47 -8.55 5.88 1.82
C THR A 47 -7.57 6.33 0.73
N SER A 48 -8.07 6.72 -0.45
CA SER A 48 -7.24 7.18 -1.55
C SER A 48 -6.62 8.54 -1.26
N TYR A 49 -7.41 9.50 -0.78
CA TYR A 49 -6.87 10.80 -0.37
C TYR A 49 -6.01 10.68 0.89
N SER A 50 -6.43 9.91 1.90
CA SER A 50 -5.63 9.67 3.11
C SER A 50 -4.27 9.06 2.77
N GLY A 51 -4.23 8.09 1.85
CA GLY A 51 -2.99 7.48 1.37
C GLY A 51 -2.03 8.50 0.76
N LEU A 52 -2.56 9.42 -0.05
CA LEU A 52 -1.78 10.51 -0.64
C LEU A 52 -1.19 11.43 0.45
N PHE A 53 -2.01 11.91 1.36
CA PHE A 53 -1.59 12.84 2.41
C PHE A 53 -0.63 12.20 3.42
N ILE A 54 -0.88 10.98 3.86
CA ILE A 54 0.00 10.23 4.78
C ILE A 54 1.36 9.95 4.13
N THR A 55 1.42 9.76 2.81
CA THR A 55 2.68 9.55 2.09
C THR A 55 3.52 10.82 2.00
N ILE A 56 2.88 11.97 1.87
CA ILE A 56 3.56 13.29 1.83
C ILE A 56 3.97 13.72 3.24
N ALA A 57 3.17 13.41 4.26
CA ALA A 57 3.31 13.94 5.62
C ALA A 57 4.71 13.76 6.26
N PRO A 58 5.44 12.64 6.07
CA PRO A 58 6.79 12.49 6.57
C PRO A 58 7.83 13.36 5.85
N LEU A 59 7.48 14.08 4.79
CA LEU A 59 8.38 14.96 4.02
C LEU A 59 9.66 14.25 3.53
N GLY A 60 9.60 12.93 3.31
CA GLY A 60 10.76 12.11 2.94
C GLY A 60 11.81 11.92 4.05
N LEU A 61 11.59 12.44 5.26
CA LEU A 61 12.56 12.40 6.37
C LEU A 61 12.89 10.97 6.86
N ASN A 62 12.22 9.97 6.32
CA ASN A 62 12.48 8.54 6.59
C ASN A 62 13.95 8.14 6.31
N LEU A 63 14.54 8.67 5.21
CA LEU A 63 15.94 8.42 4.89
C LEU A 63 16.87 9.08 5.90
N PHE A 64 16.56 10.33 6.27
CA PHE A 64 17.32 11.06 7.28
C PHE A 64 17.31 10.32 8.64
N LEU A 65 16.16 9.77 9.07
CA LEU A 65 16.08 8.97 10.29
C LEU A 65 17.05 7.78 10.23
N THR A 66 17.04 7.03 9.14
CA THR A 66 17.90 5.86 8.99
C THR A 66 19.38 6.23 8.98
N ASN A 67 19.78 7.24 8.21
CA ASN A 67 21.18 7.67 8.11
C ASN A 67 21.69 8.24 9.43
N SER A 68 20.89 9.11 10.07
CA SER A 68 21.29 9.76 11.33
C SER A 68 21.49 8.78 12.49
N TYR A 69 20.80 7.64 12.48
CA TYR A 69 20.99 6.59 13.48
C TYR A 69 22.40 6.00 13.46
N TYR A 70 22.99 5.82 12.27
CA TYR A 70 24.34 5.26 12.11
C TYR A 70 25.44 6.34 12.18
N GLU A 71 25.17 7.53 11.65
CA GLU A 71 26.19 8.60 11.54
C GLU A 71 26.38 9.36 12.86
N TYR A 72 25.34 9.53 13.67
CA TYR A 72 25.36 10.36 14.88
C TYR A 72 25.13 9.52 16.16
N SER A 73 26.08 8.65 16.49
CA SER A 73 25.96 7.65 17.57
C SER A 73 25.44 8.19 18.91
N ASN A 74 25.81 9.43 19.30
CA ASN A 74 25.42 10.02 20.59
C ASN A 74 24.27 11.04 20.50
N HIS A 75 23.98 11.59 19.32
CA HIS A 75 23.05 12.71 19.15
C HIS A 75 21.79 12.36 18.32
N TRP A 76 21.67 11.14 17.79
CA TRP A 76 20.54 10.76 16.95
C TRP A 76 19.17 10.93 17.66
N ARG A 77 19.09 10.73 18.99
CA ARG A 77 17.86 10.93 19.75
C ARG A 77 17.34 12.36 19.70
N VAL A 78 18.26 13.33 19.80
CA VAL A 78 17.94 14.77 19.70
C VAL A 78 17.46 15.12 18.29
N LEU A 79 18.12 14.58 17.26
CA LEU A 79 17.72 14.78 15.87
C LEU A 79 16.34 14.19 15.59
N TRP A 80 16.08 12.98 16.07
CA TRP A 80 14.78 12.33 15.96
C TRP A 80 13.68 13.05 16.73
N GLY A 81 14.02 13.65 17.89
CA GLY A 81 13.10 14.51 18.64
C GLY A 81 12.65 15.75 17.85
N ARG A 82 13.56 16.33 17.05
CA ARG A 82 13.22 17.43 16.11
C ARG A 82 12.31 16.93 14.98
N VAL A 83 12.62 15.75 14.41
CA VAL A 83 11.81 15.16 13.33
C VAL A 83 10.38 14.87 13.82
N ILE A 84 10.20 14.37 15.05
CA ILE A 84 8.85 14.19 15.63
C ILE A 84 8.07 15.51 15.65
N CYS A 85 8.72 16.60 16.06
CA CYS A 85 8.09 17.91 16.09
C CYS A 85 7.66 18.37 14.70
N TYR A 86 8.51 18.13 13.67
CA TYR A 86 8.16 18.40 12.29
C TYR A 86 7.02 17.52 11.79
N PHE A 87 6.95 16.26 12.19
CA PHE A 87 5.83 15.37 11.86
C PHE A 87 4.52 15.85 12.46
N TYR A 88 4.52 16.34 13.69
CA TYR A 88 3.31 16.92 14.28
C TYR A 88 2.88 18.19 13.53
N LEU A 89 3.83 19.06 13.21
CA LEU A 89 3.53 20.29 12.45
C LEU A 89 2.99 19.96 11.05
N SER A 90 3.65 19.08 10.30
CA SER A 90 3.19 18.66 8.98
C SER A 90 1.83 17.96 9.05
N GLY A 91 1.60 17.14 10.07
CA GLY A 91 0.32 16.48 10.32
C GLY A 91 -0.82 17.48 10.50
N ILE A 92 -0.61 18.53 11.31
CA ILE A 92 -1.60 19.59 11.53
C ILE A 92 -1.87 20.36 10.24
N LEU A 93 -0.82 20.84 9.57
CA LEU A 93 -0.96 21.62 8.34
C LEU A 93 -1.65 20.83 7.22
N LEU A 94 -1.21 19.59 7.01
CA LEU A 94 -1.81 18.73 5.99
C LEU A 94 -3.22 18.27 6.36
N SER A 95 -3.56 18.14 7.64
CA SER A 95 -4.93 17.83 8.06
C SER A 95 -5.90 18.96 7.72
N ILE A 96 -5.49 20.23 7.83
CA ILE A 96 -6.31 21.37 7.42
C ILE A 96 -6.59 21.29 5.92
N VAL A 97 -5.54 21.07 5.10
CA VAL A 97 -5.71 20.93 3.64
C VAL A 97 -6.56 19.70 3.31
N TYR A 98 -6.34 18.58 3.98
CA TYR A 98 -7.11 17.34 3.80
C TYR A 98 -8.59 17.54 4.07
N ILE A 99 -8.95 18.24 5.16
CA ILE A 99 -10.34 18.56 5.50
C ILE A 99 -10.98 19.36 4.36
N CYS A 100 -10.32 20.41 3.85
CA CYS A 100 -10.80 21.19 2.73
C CYS A 100 -11.02 20.32 1.47
N VAL A 101 -10.08 19.43 1.17
CA VAL A 101 -10.19 18.51 0.02
C VAL A 101 -11.39 17.58 0.18
N ILE A 102 -11.54 16.90 1.32
CA ILE A 102 -12.66 15.96 1.55
C ILE A 102 -14.01 16.68 1.52
N MET A 103 -14.09 17.90 2.06
CA MET A 103 -15.29 18.73 1.98
C MET A 103 -15.72 19.02 0.54
N GLY A 104 -14.76 19.22 -0.37
CA GLY A 104 -15.03 19.45 -1.79
C GLY A 104 -15.34 18.18 -2.58
N MET A 105 -14.74 17.03 -2.20
CA MET A 105 -14.76 15.81 -3.00
C MET A 105 -15.96 14.88 -2.74
N LEU A 106 -16.65 14.99 -1.63
CA LEU A 106 -17.81 14.17 -1.30
C LEU A 106 -19.14 14.87 -1.64
N SER A 107 -19.30 15.30 -2.88
CA SER A 107 -20.47 16.11 -3.32
C SER A 107 -21.83 15.45 -3.10
N GLU A 108 -21.91 14.12 -3.19
CA GLU A 108 -23.15 13.35 -2.96
C GLU A 108 -23.56 13.24 -1.48
N VAL A 109 -22.68 13.60 -0.55
CA VAL A 109 -22.96 13.54 0.89
C VAL A 109 -23.40 14.90 1.40
N CYS A 110 -24.34 14.95 2.34
CA CYS A 110 -24.77 16.19 2.99
C CYS A 110 -23.59 16.91 3.69
N ILE A 111 -23.55 18.24 3.60
CA ILE A 111 -22.42 19.06 4.05
C ILE A 111 -22.03 18.84 5.53
N GLN A 112 -23.00 18.65 6.41
CA GLN A 112 -22.76 18.38 7.83
C GLN A 112 -22.04 17.04 8.02
N LYS A 113 -22.46 16.00 7.29
CA LYS A 113 -21.81 14.69 7.31
C LYS A 113 -20.43 14.75 6.70
N ARG A 114 -20.21 15.53 5.62
CA ARG A 114 -18.86 15.71 5.01
C ARG A 114 -17.87 16.24 6.02
N PHE A 115 -18.28 17.27 6.80
CA PHE A 115 -17.41 17.84 7.82
C PHE A 115 -17.01 16.80 8.88
N LEU A 116 -17.98 16.05 9.40
CA LEU A 116 -17.71 14.98 10.37
C LEU A 116 -16.82 13.87 9.79
N ILE A 117 -17.07 13.45 8.55
CA ILE A 117 -16.23 12.49 7.83
C ILE A 117 -14.79 13.01 7.73
N ALA A 118 -14.61 14.26 7.29
CA ALA A 118 -13.30 14.88 7.16
C ALA A 118 -12.56 14.96 8.50
N MET A 119 -13.24 15.36 9.56
CA MET A 119 -12.68 15.46 10.91
C MET A 119 -12.25 14.10 11.48
N ILE A 120 -13.06 13.05 11.31
CA ILE A 120 -12.72 11.73 11.83
C ILE A 120 -11.61 11.08 10.97
N SER A 121 -11.69 11.22 9.66
CA SER A 121 -10.72 10.63 8.74
C SER A 121 -9.35 11.32 8.75
N CYS A 122 -9.21 12.55 9.25
CA CYS A 122 -7.92 13.21 9.42
C CYS A 122 -7.14 12.75 10.67
N VAL A 123 -7.77 12.05 11.63
CA VAL A 123 -7.13 11.60 12.88
C VAL A 123 -5.84 10.78 12.63
N PRO A 124 -5.80 9.82 11.72
CA PRO A 124 -4.56 9.12 11.39
C PRO A 124 -3.45 10.05 10.89
N LEU A 125 -3.80 11.07 10.11
CA LEU A 125 -2.86 12.05 9.60
C LEU A 125 -2.30 12.98 10.69
N LEU A 126 -3.10 13.30 11.70
CA LEU A 126 -2.64 14.05 12.88
C LEU A 126 -1.67 13.24 13.76
N LEU A 127 -1.90 11.94 13.88
CA LEU A 127 -1.25 11.07 14.87
C LEU A 127 -0.15 10.16 14.29
N PHE A 128 0.19 10.27 12.99
CA PHE A 128 1.12 9.35 12.31
C PHE A 128 2.55 9.37 12.86
N GLY A 129 3.01 10.52 13.40
CA GLY A 129 4.42 10.78 13.68
C GLY A 129 5.08 9.73 14.56
N ASN A 130 4.47 9.35 15.68
CA ASN A 130 5.03 8.35 16.60
C ASN A 130 5.11 6.96 15.96
N THR A 131 4.13 6.60 15.15
CA THR A 131 4.11 5.31 14.46
C THR A 131 5.24 5.23 13.44
N VAL A 132 5.48 6.28 12.64
CA VAL A 132 6.57 6.35 11.67
C VAL A 132 7.92 6.26 12.37
N ILE A 133 8.16 7.01 13.44
CA ILE A 133 9.39 6.91 14.22
C ILE A 133 9.63 5.48 14.71
N ALA A 134 8.60 4.83 15.27
CA ALA A 134 8.73 3.46 15.76
C ALA A 134 9.01 2.46 14.63
N GLN A 135 8.38 2.63 13.46
CA GLN A 135 8.60 1.81 12.27
C GLN A 135 10.03 1.87 11.75
N HIS A 136 10.73 3.00 11.93
CA HIS A 136 12.14 3.12 11.58
C HIS A 136 13.08 2.65 12.70
N LEU A 137 12.75 2.94 13.97
CA LEU A 137 13.64 2.66 15.11
C LEU A 137 13.82 1.15 15.37
N TYR A 138 12.72 0.42 15.44
CA TYR A 138 12.77 -0.98 15.87
C TYR A 138 13.41 -1.95 14.87
N PRO A 139 13.26 -1.77 13.55
CA PRO A 139 14.08 -2.49 12.56
C PRO A 139 15.57 -2.20 12.70
N LEU A 140 15.97 -0.93 12.89
CA LEU A 140 17.38 -0.54 13.08
C LEU A 140 17.97 -1.16 14.36
N LYS A 141 17.18 -1.27 15.42
CA LYS A 141 17.57 -1.98 16.66
C LYS A 141 17.54 -3.49 16.55
N GLY A 142 16.98 -4.07 15.47
CA GLY A 142 16.81 -5.52 15.34
C GLY A 142 15.81 -6.13 16.32
N THR A 143 14.93 -5.32 16.95
CA THR A 143 13.98 -5.75 17.97
C THR A 143 12.53 -5.50 17.53
N PRO A 144 11.90 -6.41 16.77
CA PRO A 144 10.55 -6.19 16.20
C PRO A 144 9.43 -6.18 17.24
N LYS A 145 9.58 -6.91 18.36
CA LYS A 145 8.51 -7.13 19.33
C LYS A 145 7.78 -5.86 19.79
N PRO A 146 8.48 -4.76 20.23
CA PRO A 146 7.78 -3.57 20.71
C PRO A 146 6.92 -2.90 19.64
N LEU A 147 7.35 -2.94 18.38
CA LEU A 147 6.59 -2.41 17.24
C LEU A 147 5.37 -3.28 16.96
N VAL A 148 5.58 -4.59 16.80
CA VAL A 148 4.55 -5.55 16.41
C VAL A 148 3.40 -5.59 17.42
N TYR A 149 3.70 -5.72 18.71
CA TYR A 149 2.67 -5.77 19.75
C TYR A 149 1.77 -4.53 19.76
N ARG A 150 2.35 -3.34 19.64
CA ARG A 150 1.57 -2.10 19.69
C ARG A 150 0.76 -1.86 18.42
N THR A 151 1.35 -2.20 17.28
CA THR A 151 0.61 -2.12 16.02
C THR A 151 -0.55 -3.10 16.00
N LEU A 152 -0.34 -4.34 16.46
CA LEU A 152 -1.41 -5.34 16.55
C LEU A 152 -2.51 -4.92 17.53
N LEU A 153 -2.16 -4.43 18.72
CA LEU A 153 -3.16 -3.93 19.69
C LEU A 153 -3.98 -2.80 19.10
N GLY A 154 -3.32 -1.80 18.48
CA GLY A 154 -4.03 -0.71 17.80
C GLY A 154 -4.98 -1.23 16.72
N SER A 155 -4.51 -2.16 15.88
CA SER A 155 -5.32 -2.76 14.82
C SER A 155 -6.50 -3.57 15.37
N ILE A 156 -6.28 -4.39 16.40
CA ILE A 156 -7.35 -5.19 17.03
C ILE A 156 -8.41 -4.27 17.63
N CYS A 157 -8.02 -3.23 18.38
CA CYS A 157 -8.96 -2.27 18.93
C CYS A 157 -9.79 -1.57 17.84
N GLY A 158 -9.12 -1.11 16.78
CA GLY A 158 -9.82 -0.46 15.67
C GLY A 158 -10.77 -1.42 14.92
N MET A 159 -10.33 -2.65 14.66
CA MET A 159 -11.15 -3.69 14.04
C MET A 159 -12.38 -4.04 14.90
N THR A 160 -12.19 -4.15 16.22
CA THR A 160 -13.29 -4.40 17.15
C THR A 160 -14.32 -3.27 17.08
N VAL A 161 -13.86 -2.03 17.06
CA VAL A 161 -14.75 -0.86 16.92
C VAL A 161 -15.45 -0.87 15.56
N SER A 162 -14.72 -1.16 14.46
CA SER A 162 -15.34 -1.30 13.13
C SER A 162 -16.41 -2.39 13.14
N PHE A 163 -16.08 -3.57 13.66
CA PHE A 163 -17.01 -4.69 13.73
C PHE A 163 -18.26 -4.37 14.55
N VAL A 164 -18.07 -3.86 15.75
CA VAL A 164 -19.20 -3.49 16.64
C VAL A 164 -20.08 -2.42 15.99
N SER A 165 -19.47 -1.38 15.41
CA SER A 165 -20.21 -0.30 14.76
C SER A 165 -21.00 -0.77 13.54
N ILE A 166 -20.43 -1.66 12.70
CA ILE A 166 -21.09 -2.16 11.49
C ILE A 166 -22.12 -3.24 11.84
N TYR A 167 -21.73 -4.22 12.65
CA TYR A 167 -22.56 -5.41 12.90
C TYR A 167 -23.75 -5.08 13.82
N PHE A 168 -23.50 -4.44 14.98
CA PHE A 168 -24.55 -4.17 15.97
C PHE A 168 -25.30 -2.87 15.70
N PHE A 169 -24.56 -1.77 15.35
CA PHE A 169 -25.18 -0.46 15.15
C PHE A 169 -25.54 -0.17 13.70
N LYS A 170 -25.14 -1.04 12.75
CA LYS A 170 -25.39 -0.88 11.30
C LYS A 170 -24.98 0.50 10.78
N ALA A 171 -23.86 1.00 11.29
CA ALA A 171 -23.40 2.33 11.05
C ALA A 171 -22.78 2.55 9.64
N GLY A 172 -22.74 1.52 8.78
CA GLY A 172 -22.21 1.60 7.43
C GLY A 172 -20.75 2.10 7.41
N TYR A 173 -20.43 3.05 6.54
CA TYR A 173 -19.08 3.61 6.39
C TYR A 173 -18.52 4.24 7.68
N TRP A 174 -19.37 4.71 8.60
CA TRP A 174 -18.92 5.25 9.89
C TRP A 174 -18.11 4.24 10.69
N GLY A 175 -18.46 2.96 10.59
CA GLY A 175 -17.72 1.91 11.29
C GLY A 175 -16.25 1.81 10.82
N PHE A 176 -15.99 1.97 9.53
CA PHE A 176 -14.62 2.03 9.03
C PHE A 176 -13.87 3.26 9.53
N LEU A 177 -14.52 4.43 9.53
CA LEU A 177 -13.92 5.68 10.00
C LEU A 177 -13.57 5.63 11.48
N PHE A 178 -14.49 5.18 12.32
CA PHE A 178 -14.24 5.01 13.76
C PHE A 178 -13.11 4.01 14.02
N GLY A 179 -13.11 2.90 13.31
CA GLY A 179 -12.06 1.89 13.45
C GLY A 179 -10.66 2.41 13.15
N VAL A 180 -10.51 3.15 12.04
CA VAL A 180 -9.21 3.73 11.68
C VAL A 180 -8.79 4.84 12.64
N ALA A 181 -9.72 5.69 13.08
CA ALA A 181 -9.44 6.71 14.07
C ALA A 181 -8.99 6.09 15.41
N VAL A 182 -9.69 5.04 15.89
CA VAL A 182 -9.31 4.31 17.12
C VAL A 182 -7.96 3.63 16.96
N THR A 183 -7.68 3.01 15.80
CA THR A 183 -6.35 2.43 15.51
C THR A 183 -5.25 3.47 15.66
N ALA A 184 -5.46 4.67 15.11
CA ALA A 184 -4.49 5.77 15.19
C ALA A 184 -4.31 6.28 16.63
N ILE A 185 -5.40 6.50 17.36
CA ILE A 185 -5.37 6.97 18.75
C ILE A 185 -4.67 5.95 19.65
N VAL A 186 -5.05 4.67 19.58
CA VAL A 186 -4.45 3.62 20.40
C VAL A 186 -2.97 3.44 20.06
N SER A 187 -2.60 3.43 18.76
CA SER A 187 -1.20 3.35 18.35
C SER A 187 -0.40 4.54 18.89
N PHE A 188 -0.89 5.75 18.72
CA PHE A 188 -0.24 6.96 19.22
C PHE A 188 -0.02 6.89 20.75
N THR A 189 -1.05 6.56 21.53
CA THR A 189 -0.98 6.47 22.99
C THR A 189 -0.02 5.39 23.46
N LEU A 190 0.06 4.25 22.77
CA LEU A 190 0.98 3.15 23.10
C LEU A 190 2.43 3.47 22.72
N PHE A 191 2.68 4.22 21.64
CA PHE A 191 4.02 4.60 21.23
C PHE A 191 4.57 5.81 22.00
N CYS A 192 3.75 6.73 22.48
CA CYS A 192 4.17 7.88 23.26
C CYS A 192 5.09 7.53 24.46
N PRO A 193 4.67 6.73 25.45
CA PRO A 193 5.52 6.40 26.60
C PRO A 193 6.74 5.58 26.18
N LEU A 194 6.59 4.76 25.15
CA LEU A 194 7.69 3.95 24.63
C LEU A 194 8.81 4.82 24.04
N LEU A 195 8.47 5.77 23.18
CA LEU A 195 9.45 6.64 22.54
C LEU A 195 10.01 7.67 23.51
N PHE A 196 9.14 8.32 24.32
CA PHE A 196 9.55 9.45 25.13
C PHE A 196 10.25 9.05 26.43
N LYS A 197 9.75 7.99 27.13
CA LYS A 197 10.32 7.55 28.41
C LYS A 197 11.38 6.48 28.20
N LYS A 198 11.10 5.42 27.44
CA LYS A 198 12.02 4.30 27.29
C LYS A 198 13.15 4.58 26.32
N GLU A 199 12.86 5.18 25.15
CA GLU A 199 13.87 5.43 24.13
C GLU A 199 14.53 6.80 24.25
N GLY A 200 13.95 7.71 25.06
CA GLY A 200 14.48 9.05 25.29
C GLY A 200 14.35 10.01 24.11
N ILE A 201 13.46 9.70 23.14
CA ILE A 201 13.22 10.52 21.96
C ILE A 201 12.06 11.46 22.28
N LYS A 202 12.34 12.63 22.84
CA LYS A 202 11.32 13.63 23.18
C LYS A 202 11.17 14.67 22.06
N PRO A 203 9.95 15.19 21.82
CA PRO A 203 9.76 16.29 20.87
C PRO A 203 10.62 17.50 21.25
N ILE A 204 11.38 18.01 20.29
CA ILE A 204 12.26 19.18 20.50
C ILE A 204 11.91 20.21 19.43
N ILE A 205 11.46 21.38 19.88
CA ILE A 205 11.21 22.53 19.01
C ILE A 205 12.55 23.21 18.69
N ASP A 206 12.96 23.16 17.43
CA ASP A 206 14.13 23.88 16.95
C ASP A 206 13.68 25.06 16.07
N ARG A 207 14.02 26.28 16.47
CA ARG A 207 13.69 27.49 15.68
C ARG A 207 14.60 27.69 14.46
N LYS A 208 15.64 26.85 14.29
CA LYS A 208 16.59 26.99 13.18
C LYS A 208 16.08 26.24 11.93
N TRP A 209 15.23 26.87 11.15
CA TRP A 209 14.68 26.34 9.88
C TRP A 209 15.76 25.85 8.90
N LYS A 210 16.95 26.40 8.95
CA LYS A 210 18.07 25.97 8.10
C LYS A 210 18.37 24.47 8.24
N LYS A 211 18.32 23.94 9.47
CA LYS A 211 18.55 22.51 9.73
C LYS A 211 17.47 21.62 9.12
N LEU A 212 16.19 22.05 9.18
CA LEU A 212 15.11 21.33 8.51
C LEU A 212 15.33 21.30 7.01
N VAL A 213 15.68 22.42 6.40
CA VAL A 213 15.96 22.51 4.97
C VAL A 213 17.09 21.57 4.56
N ASP A 214 18.15 21.47 5.36
CA ASP A 214 19.27 20.56 5.09
C ASP A 214 18.86 19.09 5.20
N MET A 215 18.01 18.74 6.17
CA MET A 215 17.41 17.40 6.29
C MET A 215 16.52 17.08 5.10
N LEU A 216 15.69 18.02 4.65
CA LEU A 216 14.79 17.88 3.52
C LEU A 216 15.56 17.72 2.19
N LYS A 217 16.64 18.47 1.97
CA LYS A 217 17.49 18.32 0.78
C LYS A 217 17.99 16.89 0.58
N LEU A 218 18.37 16.23 1.69
CA LEU A 218 18.80 14.82 1.65
C LEU A 218 17.64 13.87 1.31
N SER A 219 16.45 14.18 1.80
CA SER A 219 15.30 13.28 1.76
C SER A 219 14.37 13.52 0.57
N TRP A 220 14.41 14.71 -0.04
CA TRP A 220 13.54 15.13 -1.14
C TRP A 220 13.44 14.15 -2.31
N PRO A 221 14.56 13.52 -2.78
CA PRO A 221 14.48 12.61 -3.94
C PRO A 221 13.63 11.36 -3.71
N LEU A 222 13.33 11.01 -2.44
CA LEU A 222 12.51 9.84 -2.12
C LEU A 222 11.00 10.12 -2.11
N ILE A 223 10.59 11.38 -2.01
CA ILE A 223 9.16 11.74 -2.02
C ILE A 223 8.49 11.29 -3.32
N PRO A 224 9.01 11.62 -4.50
CA PRO A 224 8.42 11.16 -5.75
C PRO A 224 8.34 9.63 -5.89
N HIS A 225 9.33 8.91 -5.36
CA HIS A 225 9.27 7.43 -5.34
C HIS A 225 8.13 6.91 -4.47
N ALA A 226 7.95 7.46 -3.27
CA ALA A 226 6.83 7.07 -2.40
C ALA A 226 5.48 7.43 -3.00
N LEU A 227 5.36 8.61 -3.63
CA LEU A 227 4.17 9.03 -4.36
C LEU A 227 3.84 8.11 -5.55
N GLY A 228 4.84 7.57 -6.24
CA GLY A 228 4.63 6.64 -7.36
C GLY A 228 3.77 5.44 -6.97
N PHE A 229 3.94 4.88 -5.77
CA PHE A 229 3.08 3.80 -5.26
C PHE A 229 1.64 4.25 -5.04
N VAL A 230 1.45 5.44 -4.47
CA VAL A 230 0.11 5.99 -4.23
C VAL A 230 -0.59 6.30 -5.55
N LEU A 231 0.15 6.86 -6.51
CA LEU A 231 -0.36 7.11 -7.86
C LEU A 231 -0.78 5.81 -8.55
N LEU A 232 -0.05 4.73 -8.36
CA LEU A 232 -0.40 3.44 -8.93
C LEU A 232 -1.63 2.82 -8.26
N SER A 233 -1.76 2.91 -6.93
CA SER A 233 -2.79 2.20 -6.17
C SER A 233 -4.07 3.00 -5.91
N SER A 234 -3.99 4.33 -5.86
CA SER A 234 -5.08 5.19 -5.41
C SER A 234 -5.56 6.20 -6.45
N SER A 235 -4.76 6.50 -7.50
CA SER A 235 -5.13 7.52 -8.50
C SER A 235 -6.44 7.19 -9.21
N SER A 236 -6.71 5.94 -9.48
CA SER A 236 -7.94 5.47 -10.12
C SER A 236 -9.19 6.01 -9.41
N ARG A 237 -9.27 5.85 -8.08
CA ARG A 237 -10.41 6.32 -7.29
C ARG A 237 -10.46 7.85 -7.21
N ILE A 238 -9.30 8.50 -7.13
CA ILE A 238 -9.21 9.96 -7.15
C ILE A 238 -9.73 10.50 -8.47
N ILE A 239 -9.35 9.91 -9.60
CA ILE A 239 -9.78 10.35 -10.92
C ILE A 239 -11.27 10.07 -11.12
N MET A 240 -11.78 8.89 -10.75
CA MET A 240 -13.22 8.59 -10.76
C MET A 240 -14.01 9.66 -9.98
N ASN A 241 -13.53 10.01 -8.79
CA ASN A 241 -14.19 11.03 -7.96
C ASN A 241 -14.11 12.43 -8.58
N LEU A 242 -12.99 12.81 -9.22
CA LEU A 242 -12.86 14.07 -9.95
C LEU A 242 -13.79 14.15 -11.18
N TYR A 243 -14.03 13.02 -11.84
CA TYR A 243 -15.02 12.90 -12.94
C TYR A 243 -16.46 12.76 -12.43
N GLN A 244 -16.70 12.89 -11.13
CA GLN A 244 -18.02 12.77 -10.49
C GLN A 244 -18.71 11.43 -10.80
N VAL A 245 -17.93 10.35 -10.94
CA VAL A 245 -18.47 8.99 -10.97
C VAL A 245 -19.18 8.74 -9.65
N SER A 246 -20.34 8.08 -9.68
CA SER A 246 -21.16 7.82 -8.49
C SER A 246 -20.35 7.15 -7.37
N LEU A 247 -20.63 7.49 -6.11
CA LEU A 247 -20.00 6.83 -4.98
C LEU A 247 -20.28 5.31 -4.94
N GLU A 248 -21.42 4.88 -5.49
CA GLU A 248 -21.75 3.46 -5.62
C GLU A 248 -20.78 2.75 -6.57
N ASP A 249 -20.51 3.31 -7.75
CA ASP A 249 -19.57 2.77 -8.74
C ASP A 249 -18.13 2.76 -8.22
N ILE A 250 -17.72 3.86 -7.56
CA ILE A 250 -16.43 3.91 -6.85
C ILE A 250 -16.36 2.83 -5.78
N GLY A 251 -17.47 2.51 -5.13
CA GLY A 251 -17.57 1.48 -4.13
C GLY A 251 -17.43 0.07 -4.69
N LEU A 252 -18.09 -0.22 -5.80
CA LEU A 252 -17.95 -1.50 -6.51
C LEU A 252 -16.49 -1.71 -6.93
N PHE A 253 -15.88 -0.70 -7.55
CA PHE A 253 -14.46 -0.75 -7.89
C PHE A 253 -13.58 -0.93 -6.66
N SER A 254 -13.84 -0.19 -5.57
CA SER A 254 -13.02 -0.24 -4.34
C SER A 254 -13.09 -1.59 -3.64
N ASN A 255 -14.26 -2.22 -3.60
CA ASN A 255 -14.45 -3.56 -3.06
C ASN A 255 -13.68 -4.59 -3.90
N GLY A 256 -13.87 -4.60 -5.22
CA GLY A 256 -13.15 -5.48 -6.12
C GLY A 256 -11.64 -5.30 -6.06
N TYR A 257 -11.17 -4.04 -6.04
CA TYR A 257 -9.75 -3.72 -5.90
C TYR A 257 -9.18 -4.27 -4.58
N MET A 258 -9.86 -4.05 -3.47
CA MET A 258 -9.44 -4.51 -2.14
C MET A 258 -9.31 -6.04 -2.11
N MET A 259 -10.30 -6.75 -2.62
CA MET A 259 -10.29 -8.22 -2.67
C MET A 259 -9.16 -8.76 -3.55
N GLY A 260 -8.97 -8.21 -4.74
CA GLY A 260 -7.87 -8.60 -5.62
C GLY A 260 -6.49 -8.26 -5.07
N ASP A 261 -6.37 -7.15 -4.33
CA ASP A 261 -5.10 -6.70 -3.74
C ASP A 261 -4.65 -7.54 -2.55
N TYR A 262 -5.52 -8.30 -1.89
CA TYR A 262 -5.10 -9.20 -0.80
C TYR A 262 -4.04 -10.23 -1.23
N ILE A 263 -3.92 -10.53 -2.51
CA ILE A 263 -2.83 -11.39 -3.03
C ILE A 263 -1.44 -10.82 -2.74
N THR A 264 -1.32 -9.49 -2.59
CA THR A 264 -0.07 -8.81 -2.26
C THR A 264 0.48 -9.20 -0.89
N ILE A 265 -0.38 -9.70 0.02
CA ILE A 265 0.06 -10.22 1.32
C ILE A 265 1.02 -11.39 1.11
N ILE A 266 0.69 -12.31 0.21
CA ILE A 266 1.53 -13.47 -0.11
C ILE A 266 2.83 -13.01 -0.76
N THR A 267 2.73 -12.22 -1.83
CA THR A 267 3.88 -11.75 -2.61
C THR A 267 4.86 -10.95 -1.77
N THR A 268 4.35 -9.96 -1.01
CA THR A 268 5.23 -9.09 -0.21
C THR A 268 5.86 -9.83 0.97
N SER A 269 5.13 -10.75 1.62
CA SER A 269 5.68 -11.55 2.71
C SER A 269 6.82 -12.45 2.23
N LEU A 270 6.64 -13.07 1.05
CA LEU A 270 7.67 -13.91 0.44
C LEU A 270 8.92 -13.10 0.08
N VAL A 271 8.74 -11.95 -0.57
CA VAL A 271 9.86 -11.08 -0.95
C VAL A 271 10.62 -10.58 0.28
N VAL A 272 9.91 -10.07 1.31
CA VAL A 272 10.56 -9.56 2.55
C VAL A 272 11.37 -10.67 3.23
N ALA A 273 10.88 -11.91 3.24
CA ALA A 273 11.60 -13.06 3.79
C ALA A 273 12.93 -13.32 3.04
N LEU A 274 12.96 -13.08 1.73
CA LEU A 274 14.10 -13.36 0.86
C LEU A 274 15.07 -12.17 0.68
N VAL A 275 14.69 -10.94 1.04
CA VAL A 275 15.55 -9.74 0.86
C VAL A 275 16.98 -9.93 1.35
N PRO A 276 17.27 -10.48 2.58
CA PRO A 276 18.64 -10.65 3.02
C PRO A 276 19.46 -11.60 2.12
N GLN A 277 18.82 -12.67 1.64
CA GLN A 277 19.46 -13.63 0.75
C GLN A 277 19.67 -13.05 -0.66
N LEU A 278 18.71 -12.28 -1.15
CA LEU A 278 18.82 -11.56 -2.41
C LEU A 278 20.00 -10.58 -2.41
N GLN A 279 20.13 -9.80 -1.35
CA GLN A 279 21.24 -8.86 -1.22
C GLN A 279 22.58 -9.58 -1.16
N LYS A 280 22.66 -10.69 -0.42
CA LYS A 280 23.88 -11.51 -0.31
C LYS A 280 24.26 -12.11 -1.67
N THR A 281 23.36 -12.82 -2.34
CA THR A 281 23.63 -13.47 -3.63
C THR A 281 24.03 -12.47 -4.70
N TYR A 282 23.42 -11.28 -4.71
CA TYR A 282 23.77 -10.22 -5.66
C TYR A 282 25.17 -9.64 -5.39
N ARG A 283 25.53 -9.36 -4.12
CA ARG A 283 26.86 -8.86 -3.73
C ARG A 283 27.95 -9.88 -4.01
N ASP A 284 27.68 -11.15 -3.73
CA ASP A 284 28.60 -12.28 -4.00
C ASP A 284 28.69 -12.64 -5.48
N LYS A 285 27.99 -11.89 -6.37
CA LYS A 285 27.89 -12.12 -7.82
C LYS A 285 27.35 -13.51 -8.22
N ARG A 286 26.63 -14.18 -7.31
CA ARG A 286 25.99 -15.48 -7.58
C ARG A 286 24.65 -15.28 -8.28
N PHE A 287 24.74 -14.87 -9.55
CA PHE A 287 23.55 -14.48 -10.33
C PHE A 287 22.62 -15.64 -10.68
N SER A 288 23.13 -16.88 -10.71
CA SER A 288 22.28 -18.08 -10.88
C SER A 288 21.34 -18.27 -9.71
N ASP A 289 21.86 -18.14 -8.47
CA ASP A 289 21.07 -18.28 -7.24
C ASP A 289 20.05 -17.15 -7.11
N TYR A 290 20.46 -15.90 -7.44
CA TYR A 290 19.56 -14.76 -7.46
C TYR A 290 18.40 -14.98 -8.43
N ARG A 291 18.68 -15.52 -9.64
CA ARG A 291 17.67 -15.89 -10.63
C ARG A 291 16.75 -17.01 -10.13
N SER A 292 17.29 -18.04 -9.48
CA SER A 292 16.49 -19.13 -8.92
C SER A 292 15.52 -18.64 -7.84
N LEU A 293 15.95 -17.71 -6.98
CA LEU A 293 15.10 -17.07 -5.98
C LEU A 293 13.99 -16.25 -6.65
N TYR A 294 14.31 -15.52 -7.71
CA TYR A 294 13.30 -14.80 -8.49
C TYR A 294 12.25 -15.75 -9.06
N TYR A 295 12.67 -16.80 -9.77
CA TYR A 295 11.73 -17.73 -10.36
C TYR A 295 10.87 -18.43 -9.30
N PHE A 296 11.44 -18.79 -8.16
CA PHE A 296 10.68 -19.33 -7.05
C PHE A 296 9.57 -18.37 -6.59
N CYS A 297 9.90 -17.08 -6.38
CA CYS A 297 8.91 -16.07 -6.04
C CYS A 297 7.85 -15.88 -7.14
N GLN A 298 8.29 -15.81 -8.39
CA GLN A 298 7.41 -15.56 -9.52
C GLN A 298 6.44 -16.72 -9.74
N PHE A 299 6.91 -17.97 -9.68
CA PHE A 299 6.04 -19.15 -9.81
C PHE A 299 5.06 -19.28 -8.64
N THR A 300 5.53 -19.06 -7.41
CA THR A 300 4.67 -19.09 -6.23
C THR A 300 3.57 -18.03 -6.35
N THR A 301 3.93 -16.80 -6.76
CA THR A 301 2.95 -15.73 -6.96
C THR A 301 1.99 -16.06 -8.11
N LEU A 302 2.50 -16.56 -9.24
CA LEU A 302 1.67 -16.93 -10.39
C LEU A 302 0.65 -18.00 -10.02
N THR A 303 1.08 -19.05 -9.32
CA THR A 303 0.19 -20.14 -8.86
C THR A 303 -0.87 -19.60 -7.90
N ALA A 304 -0.46 -18.77 -6.93
CA ALA A 304 -1.40 -18.17 -5.98
C ALA A 304 -2.41 -17.24 -6.67
N VAL A 305 -1.95 -16.36 -7.58
CA VAL A 305 -2.82 -15.48 -8.37
C VAL A 305 -3.80 -16.28 -9.18
N PHE A 306 -3.33 -17.29 -9.91
CA PHE A 306 -4.17 -18.12 -10.77
C PHE A 306 -5.25 -18.85 -9.95
N THR A 307 -4.85 -19.49 -8.84
CA THR A 307 -5.77 -20.17 -7.95
C THR A 307 -6.83 -19.23 -7.38
N VAL A 308 -6.40 -18.08 -6.82
CA VAL A 308 -7.33 -17.13 -6.20
C VAL A 308 -8.25 -16.49 -7.24
N ALA A 309 -7.75 -16.15 -8.44
CA ALA A 309 -8.55 -15.51 -9.48
C ALA A 309 -9.64 -16.42 -10.04
N ILE A 310 -9.36 -17.71 -10.22
CA ILE A 310 -10.36 -18.70 -10.67
C ILE A 310 -11.46 -18.87 -9.63
N TRP A 311 -11.10 -18.96 -8.36
CA TRP A 311 -12.03 -19.13 -7.25
C TRP A 311 -12.69 -17.82 -6.79
N MET A 312 -12.37 -16.68 -7.41
CA MET A 312 -12.88 -15.38 -6.97
C MET A 312 -14.42 -15.31 -6.95
N PRO A 313 -15.16 -15.82 -7.94
CA PRO A 313 -16.62 -15.83 -7.87
C PRO A 313 -17.16 -16.63 -6.67
N ASP A 314 -16.56 -17.78 -6.35
CA ASP A 314 -16.97 -18.60 -5.20
C ASP A 314 -16.55 -17.94 -3.87
N ILE A 315 -15.38 -17.28 -3.83
CA ILE A 315 -14.96 -16.46 -2.69
C ILE A 315 -16.01 -15.37 -2.43
N TYR A 316 -16.51 -14.68 -3.45
CA TYR A 316 -17.56 -13.68 -3.28
C TYR A 316 -18.85 -14.28 -2.74
N ARG A 317 -19.27 -15.44 -3.21
CA ARG A 317 -20.47 -16.13 -2.69
C ARG A 317 -20.32 -16.52 -1.22
N VAL A 318 -19.16 -17.04 -0.82
CA VAL A 318 -18.96 -17.62 0.51
C VAL A 318 -18.49 -16.56 1.51
N VAL A 319 -17.60 -15.64 1.11
CA VAL A 319 -16.96 -14.66 2.00
C VAL A 319 -17.76 -13.36 2.04
N ILE A 320 -18.11 -12.80 0.90
CA ILE A 320 -18.78 -11.49 0.84
C ILE A 320 -20.26 -11.62 1.18
N ARG A 321 -20.96 -12.66 0.68
CA ARG A 321 -22.37 -12.97 0.98
C ARG A 321 -23.33 -11.81 0.77
N ASN A 322 -23.02 -10.89 -0.10
CA ASN A 322 -23.83 -9.72 -0.42
C ASN A 322 -24.00 -9.65 -1.95
N GLU A 323 -25.23 -9.74 -2.41
CA GLU A 323 -25.57 -9.79 -3.83
C GLU A 323 -25.10 -8.54 -4.58
N SER A 324 -25.14 -7.37 -3.94
CA SER A 324 -24.71 -6.10 -4.53
C SER A 324 -23.22 -6.08 -4.96
N PHE A 325 -22.41 -6.99 -4.43
CA PHE A 325 -20.98 -7.07 -4.74
C PHE A 325 -20.60 -8.26 -5.61
N GLN A 326 -21.51 -9.11 -6.02
CA GLN A 326 -21.17 -10.31 -6.82
C GLN A 326 -20.49 -9.94 -8.15
N SER A 327 -20.90 -8.84 -8.78
CA SER A 327 -20.28 -8.31 -10.00
C SER A 327 -18.83 -7.88 -9.79
N CYS A 328 -18.42 -7.55 -8.55
CA CYS A 328 -17.05 -7.14 -8.24
C CYS A 328 -16.05 -8.28 -8.33
N SER A 329 -16.50 -9.54 -8.39
CA SER A 329 -15.61 -10.71 -8.53
C SER A 329 -14.75 -10.63 -9.80
N ALA A 330 -15.29 -10.14 -10.91
CA ALA A 330 -14.54 -9.91 -12.14
C ALA A 330 -13.46 -8.83 -11.95
N ILE A 331 -13.79 -7.70 -11.31
CA ILE A 331 -12.84 -6.65 -10.96
C ILE A 331 -11.72 -7.22 -10.09
N ALA A 332 -12.07 -7.98 -9.06
CA ALA A 332 -11.12 -8.59 -8.14
C ALA A 332 -10.17 -9.58 -8.83
N SER A 333 -10.68 -10.39 -9.76
CA SER A 333 -9.86 -11.31 -10.58
C SER A 333 -8.84 -10.54 -11.42
N ILE A 334 -9.25 -9.47 -12.12
CA ILE A 334 -8.35 -8.65 -12.94
C ILE A 334 -7.29 -7.97 -12.09
N ILE A 335 -7.65 -7.41 -10.94
CA ILE A 335 -6.68 -6.78 -10.01
C ILE A 335 -5.72 -7.83 -9.42
N CYS A 336 -6.21 -9.04 -9.14
CA CYS A 336 -5.36 -10.15 -8.73
C CYS A 336 -4.30 -10.45 -9.81
N PHE A 337 -4.69 -10.51 -11.09
CA PHE A 337 -3.77 -10.66 -12.22
C PHE A 337 -2.83 -9.47 -12.40
N ALA A 338 -3.28 -8.24 -12.12
CA ALA A 338 -2.41 -7.07 -12.16
C ALA A 338 -1.18 -7.24 -11.25
N ASN A 339 -1.37 -7.84 -10.09
CA ASN A 339 -0.33 -8.04 -9.08
C ASN A 339 0.67 -9.18 -9.39
N VAL A 340 0.45 -9.97 -10.45
CA VAL A 340 1.30 -11.13 -10.77
C VAL A 340 2.75 -10.76 -11.05
N LEU A 341 3.02 -9.55 -11.53
CA LEU A 341 4.36 -9.07 -11.87
C LEU A 341 5.06 -8.29 -10.73
N LEU A 342 4.46 -8.19 -9.54
CA LEU A 342 5.09 -7.56 -8.38
C LEU A 342 6.44 -8.18 -7.95
N PRO A 343 6.66 -9.51 -8.01
CA PRO A 343 7.98 -10.06 -7.75
C PRO A 343 9.04 -9.47 -8.67
N PHE A 344 8.74 -9.27 -9.95
CA PHE A 344 9.66 -8.67 -10.90
C PHE A 344 10.07 -7.25 -10.48
N TYR A 345 9.10 -6.41 -10.10
CA TYR A 345 9.37 -5.10 -9.53
C TYR A 345 10.28 -5.18 -8.30
N ASN A 346 9.94 -6.02 -7.33
CA ASN A 346 10.67 -6.13 -6.07
C ASN A 346 12.13 -6.56 -6.28
N PHE A 347 12.36 -7.48 -7.19
CA PHE A 347 13.71 -7.94 -7.51
C PHE A 347 14.50 -6.91 -8.28
N THR A 348 13.90 -6.22 -9.25
CA THR A 348 14.54 -5.17 -10.05
C THR A 348 14.88 -3.95 -9.18
N SER A 349 13.95 -3.52 -8.33
CA SER A 349 14.16 -2.41 -7.39
C SER A 349 15.25 -2.74 -6.36
N ASN A 350 15.35 -4.01 -5.91
CA ASN A 350 16.39 -4.44 -4.98
C ASN A 350 17.81 -4.20 -5.56
N VAL A 351 18.01 -4.42 -6.86
CA VAL A 351 19.28 -4.13 -7.54
C VAL A 351 19.61 -2.64 -7.49
N ALA A 352 18.62 -1.78 -7.77
CA ALA A 352 18.81 -0.33 -7.71
C ALA A 352 19.07 0.16 -6.26
N PHE A 353 18.42 -0.44 -5.26
CA PHE A 353 18.71 -0.19 -3.85
C PHE A 353 20.14 -0.57 -3.46
N ILE A 354 20.63 -1.75 -3.87
CA ILE A 354 22.01 -2.19 -3.61
C ILE A 354 23.02 -1.22 -4.22
N LYS A 355 22.73 -0.70 -5.41
CA LYS A 355 23.56 0.26 -6.13
C LYS A 355 23.38 1.71 -5.69
N LYS A 356 22.45 1.98 -4.78
CA LYS A 356 22.10 3.32 -4.28
C LYS A 356 21.67 4.29 -5.40
N ASP A 357 21.03 3.78 -6.45
CA ASP A 357 20.59 4.56 -7.60
C ASP A 357 19.12 4.95 -7.46
N SER A 358 18.88 6.02 -6.72
CA SER A 358 17.52 6.51 -6.44
C SER A 358 16.77 6.99 -7.69
N LYS A 359 17.49 7.46 -8.72
CA LYS A 359 16.88 7.93 -9.97
C LYS A 359 16.20 6.79 -10.72
N GLN A 360 16.82 5.62 -10.76
CA GLN A 360 16.25 4.46 -11.42
C GLN A 360 15.05 3.90 -10.64
N LEU A 361 15.10 3.94 -9.31
CA LEU A 361 13.95 3.58 -8.49
C LEU A 361 12.74 4.48 -8.75
N LEU A 362 12.98 5.77 -8.95
CA LEU A 362 11.92 6.71 -9.29
C LEU A 362 11.24 6.33 -10.60
N TRP A 363 12.00 6.13 -11.67
CA TRP A 363 11.43 5.75 -12.97
C TRP A 363 10.63 4.45 -12.92
N LEU A 364 11.10 3.47 -12.15
CA LEU A 364 10.49 2.14 -12.06
C LEU A 364 9.06 2.15 -11.49
N ILE A 365 8.72 3.13 -10.66
CA ILE A 365 7.38 3.21 -10.04
C ILE A 365 6.57 4.42 -10.49
N PHE A 366 7.21 5.54 -10.80
CA PHE A 366 6.51 6.76 -11.20
C PHE A 366 5.88 6.62 -12.59
N MET A 367 6.59 5.99 -13.54
CA MET A 367 6.06 5.78 -14.89
C MET A 367 4.79 4.93 -14.92
N PRO A 368 4.71 3.77 -14.24
CA PRO A 368 3.45 3.04 -14.10
C PRO A 368 2.32 3.87 -13.49
N GLY A 369 2.62 4.67 -12.46
CA GLY A 369 1.65 5.58 -11.88
C GLY A 369 1.16 6.64 -12.87
N ALA A 370 2.06 7.23 -13.65
CA ALA A 370 1.71 8.19 -14.71
C ALA A 370 0.85 7.53 -15.82
N VAL A 371 1.19 6.30 -16.21
CA VAL A 371 0.39 5.53 -17.19
C VAL A 371 -1.01 5.26 -16.63
N ASN A 372 -1.15 4.92 -15.34
CA ASN A 372 -2.46 4.73 -14.72
C ASN A 372 -3.31 5.99 -14.78
N ILE A 373 -2.73 7.13 -14.43
CA ILE A 373 -3.43 8.43 -14.49
C ILE A 373 -3.84 8.75 -15.92
N PHE A 374 -2.91 8.66 -16.86
CA PHE A 374 -3.14 8.99 -18.26
C PHE A 374 -4.26 8.12 -18.87
N LEU A 375 -4.17 6.81 -18.70
CA LEU A 375 -5.20 5.89 -19.19
C LEU A 375 -6.56 6.11 -18.50
N SER A 376 -6.58 6.34 -17.19
CA SER A 376 -7.84 6.59 -16.48
C SER A 376 -8.50 7.88 -16.96
N ILE A 377 -7.73 8.95 -17.18
CA ILE A 377 -8.28 10.23 -17.69
C ILE A 377 -8.92 10.04 -19.08
N ILE A 378 -8.31 9.25 -19.96
CA ILE A 378 -8.82 9.05 -21.32
C ILE A 378 -9.98 8.05 -21.34
N LEU A 379 -9.89 6.96 -20.59
CA LEU A 379 -10.83 5.85 -20.74
C LEU A 379 -12.12 6.02 -19.92
N ILE A 380 -12.10 6.73 -18.78
CA ILE A 380 -13.32 6.94 -17.99
C ILE A 380 -14.44 7.64 -18.81
N PRO A 381 -14.20 8.73 -19.55
CA PRO A 381 -15.25 9.38 -20.33
C PRO A 381 -15.79 8.52 -21.48
N ILE A 382 -15.00 7.56 -21.98
CA ILE A 382 -15.34 6.76 -23.17
C ILE A 382 -16.04 5.46 -22.78
N LEU A 383 -15.53 4.77 -21.77
CA LEU A 383 -15.91 3.40 -21.41
C LEU A 383 -16.50 3.28 -19.99
N GLY A 384 -16.65 4.41 -19.29
CA GLY A 384 -17.14 4.45 -17.92
C GLY A 384 -16.13 3.92 -16.88
N TYR A 385 -16.59 3.76 -15.64
CA TYR A 385 -15.72 3.43 -14.50
C TYR A 385 -15.04 2.06 -14.60
N VAL A 386 -15.63 1.11 -15.31
CA VAL A 386 -15.05 -0.24 -15.47
C VAL A 386 -13.71 -0.20 -16.19
N SER A 387 -13.50 0.81 -17.05
CA SER A 387 -12.23 1.01 -17.78
C SER A 387 -11.02 1.20 -16.88
N VAL A 388 -11.25 1.70 -15.67
CA VAL A 388 -10.20 1.94 -14.66
C VAL A 388 -9.53 0.64 -14.22
N VAL A 389 -10.24 -0.48 -14.28
CA VAL A 389 -9.69 -1.80 -13.97
C VAL A 389 -8.61 -2.17 -14.97
N TYR A 390 -8.87 -1.92 -16.26
CA TYR A 390 -7.89 -2.16 -17.33
C TYR A 390 -6.73 -1.16 -17.29
N SER A 391 -7.00 0.12 -16.98
CA SER A 391 -5.95 1.11 -16.76
C SER A 391 -5.00 0.66 -15.65
N THR A 392 -5.53 0.14 -14.56
CA THR A 392 -4.75 -0.40 -13.45
C THR A 392 -3.94 -1.62 -13.89
N LEU A 393 -4.54 -2.58 -14.59
CA LEU A 393 -3.86 -3.77 -15.10
C LEU A 393 -2.66 -3.40 -16.00
N VAL A 394 -2.89 -2.55 -17.01
CA VAL A 394 -1.84 -2.11 -17.93
C VAL A 394 -0.73 -1.40 -17.18
N SER A 395 -1.07 -0.56 -16.21
CA SER A 395 -0.11 0.19 -15.41
C SER A 395 0.79 -0.71 -14.56
N TYR A 396 0.22 -1.73 -13.91
CA TYR A 396 1.02 -2.72 -13.19
C TYR A 396 1.93 -3.51 -14.12
N TRP A 397 1.52 -3.78 -15.36
CA TRP A 397 2.34 -4.49 -16.32
C TRP A 397 3.46 -3.63 -16.90
N THR A 398 3.30 -2.30 -16.96
CA THR A 398 4.41 -1.40 -17.35
C THR A 398 5.60 -1.51 -16.39
N ILE A 399 5.39 -1.90 -15.13
CA ILE A 399 6.47 -2.20 -14.17
C ILE A 399 7.43 -3.26 -14.72
N ALA A 400 6.90 -4.29 -15.36
CA ALA A 400 7.71 -5.35 -15.96
C ALA A 400 8.29 -4.96 -17.33
N ILE A 401 7.64 -4.05 -18.04
CA ILE A 401 8.05 -3.62 -19.39
C ILE A 401 9.20 -2.62 -19.31
N ILE A 402 9.16 -1.65 -18.40
CA ILE A 402 10.18 -0.60 -18.25
C ILE A 402 11.62 -1.13 -18.20
N PRO A 403 11.96 -2.18 -17.42
CA PRO A 403 13.32 -2.68 -17.34
C PRO A 403 13.87 -3.23 -18.66
N PHE A 404 13.01 -3.59 -19.61
CA PHE A 404 13.47 -4.02 -20.94
C PHE A 404 13.96 -2.86 -21.80
N PHE A 405 13.38 -1.67 -21.63
CA PHE A 405 13.72 -0.50 -22.43
C PHE A 405 14.77 0.40 -21.78
N VAL A 406 14.94 0.30 -20.45
CA VAL A 406 15.90 1.12 -19.72
C VAL A 406 17.27 0.41 -19.69
N PRO A 407 18.31 0.96 -20.36
CA PRO A 407 19.63 0.31 -20.49
C PRO A 407 20.28 -0.04 -19.14
N TYR A 408 20.01 0.76 -18.13
CA TYR A 408 20.49 0.51 -16.76
C TYR A 408 20.06 -0.86 -16.25
N PHE A 409 18.77 -1.17 -16.31
CA PHE A 409 18.24 -2.44 -15.82
C PHE A 409 18.71 -3.59 -16.71
N HIS A 410 18.68 -3.41 -18.02
CA HIS A 410 19.16 -4.39 -18.96
C HIS A 410 20.60 -4.81 -18.67
N LYS A 411 21.50 -3.83 -18.44
CA LYS A 411 22.92 -4.08 -18.14
C LYS A 411 23.14 -4.76 -16.80
N ASN A 412 22.36 -4.37 -15.79
CA ASN A 412 22.55 -4.78 -14.38
C ASN A 412 21.73 -6.02 -13.99
N THR A 413 20.71 -6.36 -14.78
CA THR A 413 19.81 -7.47 -14.55
C THR A 413 19.79 -8.46 -15.72
N LYS A 414 20.89 -8.63 -16.45
CA LYS A 414 21.03 -9.62 -17.57
C LYS A 414 20.45 -10.99 -17.25
N VAL A 415 20.30 -11.27 -15.98
CA VAL A 415 19.79 -12.50 -15.40
C VAL A 415 18.30 -12.72 -15.65
N TRP A 416 17.52 -11.66 -15.90
CA TRP A 416 16.05 -11.68 -15.84
C TRP A 416 15.37 -11.87 -17.19
N MET A 417 16.08 -11.60 -18.27
CA MET A 417 15.49 -11.56 -19.61
C MET A 417 15.47 -12.93 -20.30
N GLY A 418 15.35 -14.01 -19.53
CA GLY A 418 15.23 -15.34 -20.08
C GLY A 418 13.91 -15.56 -20.84
N LYS A 419 13.89 -16.58 -21.71
CA LYS A 419 12.70 -17.04 -22.47
C LYS A 419 11.45 -17.19 -21.59
N LEU A 420 11.64 -17.52 -20.31
CA LEU A 420 10.56 -17.75 -19.35
C LEU A 420 9.73 -16.50 -19.03
N ASN A 421 10.38 -15.32 -18.88
CA ASN A 421 9.63 -14.07 -18.66
C ASN A 421 8.76 -13.70 -19.87
N ARG A 422 9.25 -13.99 -21.09
CA ARG A 422 8.45 -13.81 -22.31
C ARG A 422 7.24 -14.76 -22.32
N ILE A 423 7.44 -16.01 -21.92
CA ILE A 423 6.36 -17.01 -21.83
C ILE A 423 5.32 -16.59 -20.77
N ILE A 424 5.76 -16.11 -19.61
CA ILE A 424 4.84 -15.62 -18.56
C ILE A 424 4.00 -14.45 -19.08
N VAL A 425 4.61 -13.49 -19.77
CA VAL A 425 3.89 -12.36 -20.36
C VAL A 425 2.90 -12.84 -21.44
N ILE A 426 3.30 -13.79 -22.30
CA ILE A 426 2.42 -14.35 -23.34
C ILE A 426 1.27 -15.13 -22.71
N LEU A 427 1.52 -15.96 -21.71
CA LEU A 427 0.48 -16.70 -20.98
C LEU A 427 -0.50 -15.75 -20.28
N LEU A 428 -0.01 -14.65 -19.71
CA LEU A 428 -0.85 -13.64 -19.09
C LEU A 428 -1.74 -12.93 -20.11
N LEU A 429 -1.21 -12.61 -21.30
CA LEU A 429 -1.98 -12.04 -22.40
C LEU A 429 -3.06 -13.01 -22.89
N SER A 430 -2.79 -14.31 -22.95
CA SER A 430 -3.77 -15.31 -23.32
C SER A 430 -4.88 -15.50 -22.28
N LEU A 431 -4.56 -15.34 -20.99
CA LEU A 431 -5.55 -15.46 -19.91
C LEU A 431 -6.55 -14.30 -19.88
N ILE A 432 -6.20 -13.11 -20.38
CA ILE A 432 -7.16 -12.00 -20.53
C ILE A 432 -8.27 -12.37 -21.52
N HIS A 433 -7.96 -13.09 -22.60
CA HIS A 433 -8.95 -13.59 -23.54
C HIS A 433 -9.91 -14.64 -22.93
N ILE A 434 -9.45 -15.37 -21.90
CA ILE A 434 -10.27 -16.37 -21.22
C ILE A 434 -11.18 -15.74 -20.18
N SER A 435 -10.78 -14.61 -19.61
CA SER A 435 -11.56 -13.87 -18.59
C SER A 435 -12.59 -12.90 -19.17
N GLU A 436 -12.66 -12.71 -20.49
CA GLU A 436 -13.81 -12.02 -21.09
C GLU A 436 -15.08 -12.81 -20.76
N PRO A 437 -16.06 -12.20 -20.07
CA PRO A 437 -17.32 -12.89 -19.84
C PRO A 437 -17.90 -13.22 -21.23
N THR A 438 -17.96 -14.52 -21.53
CA THR A 438 -18.69 -15.01 -22.70
C THR A 438 -20.02 -14.29 -22.73
N ARG A 439 -20.24 -13.42 -23.74
CA ARG A 439 -21.53 -12.80 -24.02
C ARG A 439 -22.57 -13.94 -23.92
N PRO A 440 -23.66 -13.79 -23.18
CA PRO A 440 -24.71 -14.76 -23.21
C PRO A 440 -25.07 -14.92 -24.70
N ARG A 441 -24.87 -16.12 -25.24
CA ARG A 441 -25.40 -16.44 -26.55
C ARG A 441 -26.90 -16.19 -26.43
N LEU A 442 -27.37 -15.14 -27.11
CA LEU A 442 -28.78 -15.01 -27.44
C LEU A 442 -29.16 -16.28 -28.19
N ILE A 443 -29.71 -17.23 -27.44
CA ILE A 443 -30.48 -18.32 -28.03
C ILE A 443 -31.84 -17.69 -28.29
N SER A 444 -32.04 -17.38 -29.55
CA SER A 444 -33.35 -17.06 -30.18
C SER A 444 -34.42 -18.06 -29.86
#